data_6d1880757380f79f325dbd8389a8945e
#
_entry.id   6d1880757380f79f325dbd8389a8945e
#
_cell.length_a   1.000
_cell.length_b   1.000
_cell.length_c   1.000
_cell.angle_alpha   90.00
_cell.angle_beta   90.00
_cell.angle_gamma   90.00
#
_symmetry.space_group_name_H-M   'P 1'
#
loop_
_entity.id
_entity.type
_entity.pdbx_description
1 polymer ?
#
loop_
_entity_poly.entity_id
_entity_poly.type
_entity_poly.pdbx_seq_one_letter_code
_entity_poly.pdbx_strand_id
1 'polypeptide(L)'
;MALAHSYSAIKDFEGCPRRYHEVRILKKFKSKDTEATLYGTAVHKAFEDFITDGVALPPAFATYRQFVEPLAQLDADIRCEEKMGIRADFTPCGFFDADVWFRGIPDYLAISKSGKTARVADYKTGKSSRYADTAQLELMAAMVFIHHPSVDRVKGALLFVVVGDIIKAEYTREQLPEILSKWAGRAAAIEGALDVGVWNPRSSALCKFCPVSSCEHHHGN
;
A
#
# COMPACT_ATOMS: atom_id res chain seq x y z
N MET A 1 22.77 -3.76 4.03
CA MET A 1 21.40 -4.19 4.39
C MET A 1 20.59 -4.30 3.12
N ALA A 2 19.86 -5.39 2.94
CA ALA A 2 18.92 -5.51 1.84
C ALA A 2 17.85 -4.40 1.97
N LEU A 3 17.51 -3.77 0.87
CA LEU A 3 16.48 -2.73 0.84
C LEU A 3 15.10 -3.39 0.76
N ALA A 4 14.26 -3.19 1.77
CA ALA A 4 12.89 -3.67 1.73
C ALA A 4 12.00 -2.75 0.88
N HIS A 5 11.40 -3.29 -0.17
CA HIS A 5 10.48 -2.58 -1.04
C HIS A 5 9.04 -2.62 -0.51
N SER A 6 8.23 -1.66 -0.91
CA SER A 6 6.79 -1.63 -0.70
C SER A 6 6.13 -0.89 -1.86
N TYR A 7 4.82 -1.01 -2.02
CA TYR A 7 4.08 -0.24 -3.02
C TYR A 7 4.42 1.26 -2.94
N SER A 8 4.31 1.86 -1.74
CA SER A 8 4.58 3.29 -1.56
C SER A 8 6.03 3.67 -1.83
N ALA A 9 6.99 2.80 -1.49
CA ALA A 9 8.41 3.03 -1.77
C ALA A 9 8.70 3.07 -3.28
N ILE A 10 8.14 2.12 -4.02
CA ILE A 10 8.27 2.06 -5.48
C ILE A 10 7.61 3.29 -6.13
N LYS A 11 6.39 3.65 -5.71
CA LYS A 11 5.70 4.84 -6.23
C LYS A 11 6.46 6.13 -5.95
N ASP A 12 7.09 6.26 -4.79
CA ASP A 12 7.94 7.42 -4.47
C ASP A 12 9.15 7.51 -5.41
N PHE A 13 9.82 6.37 -5.69
CA PHE A 13 10.94 6.32 -6.63
C PHE A 13 10.49 6.66 -8.05
N GLU A 14 9.43 6.04 -8.54
CA GLU A 14 8.86 6.30 -9.86
C GLU A 14 8.41 7.76 -10.01
N GLY A 15 7.91 8.36 -8.94
CA GLY A 15 7.55 9.77 -8.89
C GLY A 15 8.75 10.69 -9.01
N CYS A 16 9.81 10.44 -8.25
CA CYS A 16 11.08 11.18 -8.30
C CYS A 16 12.19 10.41 -7.59
N PRO A 17 13.17 9.81 -8.32
CA PRO A 17 14.30 9.11 -7.72
C PRO A 17 15.07 9.97 -6.71
N ARG A 18 15.29 11.27 -6.99
CA ARG A 18 15.96 12.19 -6.08
C ARG A 18 15.22 12.33 -4.75
N ARG A 19 13.90 12.57 -4.80
CA ARG A 19 13.09 12.66 -3.59
C ARG A 19 13.13 11.34 -2.80
N TYR A 20 12.99 10.19 -3.47
CA TYR A 20 13.09 8.88 -2.84
C TYR A 20 14.42 8.71 -2.09
N HIS A 21 15.54 9.03 -2.74
CA HIS A 21 16.86 8.92 -2.14
C HIS A 21 17.02 9.80 -0.89
N GLU A 22 16.68 11.09 -1.00
CA GLU A 22 16.85 12.06 0.08
C GLU A 22 15.94 11.79 1.29
N VAL A 23 14.70 11.31 1.03
CA VAL A 23 13.70 11.10 2.08
C VAL A 23 13.76 9.67 2.65
N ARG A 24 13.88 8.63 1.81
CA ARG A 24 13.79 7.24 2.27
C ARG A 24 15.14 6.59 2.54
N ILE A 25 16.15 6.86 1.72
CA ILE A 25 17.48 6.25 1.88
C ILE A 25 18.31 7.06 2.87
N LEU A 26 18.57 8.32 2.58
CA LEU A 26 19.41 9.19 3.42
C LEU A 26 18.68 9.74 4.65
N LYS A 27 17.34 9.76 4.63
CA LYS A 27 16.49 10.29 5.71
C LYS A 27 16.84 11.73 6.13
N LYS A 28 17.41 12.51 5.20
CA LYS A 28 17.78 13.92 5.43
C LYS A 28 16.57 14.83 5.54
N PHE A 29 15.53 14.51 4.80
CA PHE A 29 14.29 15.29 4.79
C PHE A 29 13.13 14.42 5.26
N LYS A 30 12.22 15.01 6.01
CA LYS A 30 10.98 14.36 6.46
C LYS A 30 9.78 15.05 5.83
N SER A 31 8.83 14.27 5.33
CA SER A 31 7.52 14.82 5.00
C SER A 31 6.82 15.23 6.30
N LYS A 32 6.24 16.41 6.32
CA LYS A 32 5.42 16.86 7.46
C LYS A 32 4.07 16.18 7.38
N ASP A 33 3.53 15.82 8.53
CA ASP A 33 2.14 15.42 8.61
C ASP A 33 1.25 16.61 8.23
N THR A 34 0.27 16.32 7.41
CA THR A 34 -0.76 17.29 7.00
C THR A 34 -2.07 16.91 7.66
N GLU A 35 -3.02 17.85 7.73
CA GLU A 35 -4.38 17.53 8.18
C GLU A 35 -4.97 16.34 7.42
N ALA A 36 -4.69 16.25 6.11
CA ALA A 36 -5.16 15.15 5.28
C ALA A 36 -4.55 13.80 5.68
N THR A 37 -3.24 13.74 6.01
CA THR A 37 -2.60 12.50 6.46
C THR A 37 -3.08 12.10 7.86
N LEU A 38 -3.23 13.05 8.77
CA LEU A 38 -3.78 12.80 10.12
C LEU A 38 -5.23 12.32 10.04
N TYR A 39 -6.04 12.95 9.19
CA TYR A 39 -7.42 12.52 8.93
C TYR A 39 -7.48 11.09 8.39
N GLY A 40 -6.63 10.75 7.40
CA GLY A 40 -6.53 9.40 6.86
C GLY A 40 -6.21 8.37 7.93
N THR A 41 -5.19 8.63 8.74
CA THR A 41 -4.80 7.76 9.86
C THR A 41 -5.95 7.55 10.86
N ALA A 42 -6.70 8.61 11.19
CA ALA A 42 -7.83 8.51 12.11
C ALA A 42 -8.98 7.66 11.52
N VAL A 43 -9.26 7.78 10.22
CA VAL A 43 -10.28 6.95 9.54
C VAL A 43 -9.87 5.48 9.54
N HIS A 44 -8.61 5.16 9.15
CA HIS A 44 -8.11 3.78 9.14
C HIS A 44 -8.20 3.15 10.54
N LYS A 45 -7.76 3.88 11.58
CA LYS A 45 -7.83 3.38 12.95
C LYS A 45 -9.27 3.14 13.41
N ALA A 46 -10.19 4.05 13.09
CA ALA A 46 -11.59 3.87 13.45
C ALA A 46 -12.23 2.66 12.75
N PHE A 47 -11.83 2.36 11.51
CA PHE A 47 -12.32 1.21 10.77
C PHE A 47 -11.73 -0.10 11.30
N GLU A 48 -10.44 -0.11 11.61
CA GLU A 48 -9.79 -1.24 12.29
C GLU A 48 -10.52 -1.56 13.60
N ASP A 49 -10.70 -0.58 14.50
CA ASP A 49 -11.36 -0.76 15.80
C ASP A 49 -12.82 -1.23 15.65
N PHE A 50 -13.53 -0.72 14.62
CA PHE A 50 -14.90 -1.14 14.34
C PHE A 50 -14.95 -2.61 13.91
N ILE A 51 -14.03 -3.05 13.06
CA ILE A 51 -14.01 -4.42 12.51
C ILE A 51 -13.49 -5.42 13.55
N THR A 52 -12.41 -5.09 14.24
CA THR A 52 -11.73 -6.04 15.15
C THR A 52 -12.38 -6.10 16.53
N ASP A 53 -12.76 -4.95 17.07
CA ASP A 53 -13.17 -4.81 18.46
C ASP A 53 -14.65 -4.43 18.65
N GLY A 54 -15.37 -4.21 17.54
CA GLY A 54 -16.77 -3.80 17.55
C GLY A 54 -16.99 -2.38 18.10
N VAL A 55 -15.94 -1.56 18.16
CA VAL A 55 -16.02 -0.18 18.63
C VAL A 55 -16.84 0.66 17.66
N ALA A 56 -17.82 1.40 18.16
CA ALA A 56 -18.66 2.24 17.31
C ALA A 56 -17.82 3.34 16.63
N LEU A 57 -18.12 3.61 15.34
CA LEU A 57 -17.46 4.69 14.62
C LEU A 57 -17.69 6.03 15.34
N PRO A 58 -16.66 6.88 15.45
CA PRO A 58 -16.83 8.26 15.91
C PRO A 58 -17.92 9.00 15.11
N PRO A 59 -18.66 9.94 15.69
CA PRO A 59 -19.70 10.70 14.98
C PRO A 59 -19.22 11.35 13.67
N ALA A 60 -17.97 11.81 13.62
CA ALA A 60 -17.35 12.41 12.43
C ALA A 60 -17.21 11.41 11.27
N PHE A 61 -17.20 10.10 11.52
CA PHE A 61 -17.03 9.04 10.53
C PHE A 61 -18.29 8.18 10.36
N ALA A 62 -19.39 8.53 11.03
CA ALA A 62 -20.64 7.75 10.99
C ALA A 62 -21.17 7.52 9.57
N THR A 63 -20.98 8.47 8.66
CA THR A 63 -21.38 8.37 7.25
C THR A 63 -20.62 7.30 6.48
N TYR A 64 -19.45 6.89 6.97
CA TYR A 64 -18.61 5.85 6.35
C TYR A 64 -18.99 4.44 6.77
N ARG A 65 -19.96 4.27 7.68
CA ARG A 65 -20.43 2.97 8.15
C ARG A 65 -20.82 2.03 7.00
N GLN A 66 -21.44 2.58 5.95
CA GLN A 66 -21.84 1.83 4.75
C GLN A 66 -20.68 1.09 4.05
N PHE A 67 -19.42 1.54 4.22
CA PHE A 67 -18.24 0.89 3.66
C PHE A 67 -17.67 -0.18 4.57
N VAL A 68 -17.69 0.02 5.88
CA VAL A 68 -16.98 -0.84 6.83
C VAL A 68 -17.89 -1.92 7.43
N GLU A 69 -19.19 -1.66 7.60
CA GLU A 69 -20.13 -2.62 8.20
C GLU A 69 -20.28 -3.91 7.38
N PRO A 70 -20.39 -3.87 6.04
CA PRO A 70 -20.42 -5.10 5.24
C PRO A 70 -19.14 -5.92 5.32
N LEU A 71 -17.99 -5.26 5.58
CA LEU A 71 -16.70 -5.93 5.76
C LEU A 71 -16.65 -6.64 7.12
N ALA A 72 -17.12 -5.99 8.19
CA ALA A 72 -17.16 -6.55 9.53
C ALA A 72 -18.13 -7.75 9.66
N GLN A 73 -19.20 -7.77 8.85
CA GLN A 73 -20.23 -8.81 8.87
C GLN A 73 -19.91 -10.00 7.94
N LEU A 74 -18.78 -9.97 7.23
CA LEU A 74 -18.43 -11.06 6.32
C LEU A 74 -18.13 -12.36 7.10
N ASP A 75 -18.77 -13.46 6.72
CA ASP A 75 -18.46 -14.78 7.29
C ASP A 75 -17.14 -15.33 6.73
N ALA A 76 -16.03 -14.86 7.29
CA ALA A 76 -14.66 -15.15 6.86
C ALA A 76 -13.68 -15.06 8.03
N ASP A 77 -12.44 -15.47 7.83
CA ASP A 77 -11.31 -15.14 8.71
C ASP A 77 -10.86 -13.70 8.36
N ILE A 78 -11.21 -12.75 9.22
CA ILE A 78 -10.96 -11.32 9.01
C ILE A 78 -9.73 -10.88 9.79
N ARG A 79 -8.85 -10.14 9.12
CA ARG A 79 -7.62 -9.58 9.68
C ARG A 79 -7.45 -8.15 9.19
N CYS A 80 -7.20 -7.22 10.10
CA CYS A 80 -6.85 -5.85 9.80
C CYS A 80 -5.34 -5.64 10.01
N GLU A 81 -4.73 -4.80 9.19
CA GLU A 81 -3.31 -4.41 9.30
C GLU A 81 -2.34 -5.61 9.35
N GLU A 82 -2.66 -6.70 8.62
CA GLU A 82 -1.81 -7.89 8.60
C GLU A 82 -0.47 -7.60 7.92
N LYS A 83 0.61 -7.82 8.67
CA LYS A 83 1.97 -7.54 8.22
C LYS A 83 2.53 -8.73 7.44
N MET A 84 2.72 -8.57 6.15
CA MET A 84 3.26 -9.60 5.26
C MET A 84 4.60 -9.18 4.68
N GLY A 85 5.53 -10.13 4.58
CA GLY A 85 6.83 -9.98 3.91
C GLY A 85 7.08 -11.09 2.89
N ILE A 86 7.87 -10.80 1.86
CA ILE A 86 8.30 -11.75 0.83
C ILE A 86 9.81 -11.60 0.65
N ARG A 87 10.54 -12.72 0.58
CA ARG A 87 11.95 -12.76 0.23
C ARG A 87 12.17 -12.64 -1.27
N ALA A 88 13.41 -12.44 -1.68
CA ALA A 88 13.79 -12.32 -3.10
C ALA A 88 13.57 -13.62 -3.91
N ASP A 89 13.50 -14.76 -3.26
CA ASP A 89 13.13 -16.06 -3.84
C ASP A 89 11.61 -16.31 -3.88
N PHE A 90 10.83 -15.27 -3.54
CA PHE A 90 9.37 -15.28 -3.45
C PHE A 90 8.79 -16.18 -2.35
N THR A 91 9.58 -16.56 -1.37
CA THR A 91 9.05 -17.27 -0.18
C THR A 91 8.48 -16.28 0.84
N PRO A 92 7.45 -16.68 1.64
CA PRO A 92 6.90 -15.83 2.68
C PRO A 92 7.91 -15.64 3.83
N CYS A 93 7.88 -14.45 4.44
CA CYS A 93 8.68 -14.14 5.61
C CYS A 93 7.97 -13.14 6.52
N GLY A 94 8.54 -12.87 7.68
CA GLY A 94 8.07 -11.83 8.57
C GLY A 94 8.31 -10.43 7.98
N PHE A 95 7.43 -9.50 8.31
CA PHE A 95 7.51 -8.12 7.84
C PHE A 95 8.81 -7.39 8.23
N PHE A 96 9.42 -7.80 9.34
CA PHE A 96 10.65 -7.23 9.89
C PHE A 96 11.88 -8.13 9.74
N ASP A 97 11.77 -9.23 9.00
CA ASP A 97 12.92 -10.13 8.78
C ASP A 97 14.04 -9.36 8.07
N ALA A 98 15.29 -9.72 8.39
CA ALA A 98 16.46 -9.02 7.85
C ALA A 98 16.62 -9.19 6.33
N ASP A 99 16.06 -10.26 5.78
CA ASP A 99 16.09 -10.65 4.36
C ASP A 99 14.77 -10.36 3.63
N VAL A 100 13.85 -9.60 4.26
CA VAL A 100 12.62 -9.16 3.60
C VAL A 100 12.94 -8.29 2.38
N TRP A 101 12.41 -8.68 1.23
CA TRP A 101 12.59 -7.96 -0.02
C TRP A 101 11.38 -7.09 -0.38
N PHE A 102 10.16 -7.65 -0.31
CA PHE A 102 8.93 -6.87 -0.36
C PHE A 102 8.14 -7.00 0.94
N ARG A 103 7.47 -5.91 1.30
CA ARG A 103 6.56 -5.89 2.46
C ARG A 103 5.33 -5.06 2.19
N GLY A 104 4.21 -5.45 2.78
CA GLY A 104 2.94 -4.75 2.66
C GLY A 104 2.03 -5.05 3.83
N ILE A 105 1.09 -4.14 4.03
CA ILE A 105 0.08 -4.21 5.07
C ILE A 105 -1.24 -3.84 4.38
N PRO A 106 -2.16 -4.78 4.12
CA PRO A 106 -3.51 -4.45 3.72
C PRO A 106 -4.28 -3.90 4.92
N ASP A 107 -5.08 -2.85 4.70
CA ASP A 107 -5.94 -2.32 5.76
C ASP A 107 -6.96 -3.39 6.21
N TYR A 108 -7.42 -4.19 5.27
CA TYR A 108 -8.36 -5.28 5.49
C TYR A 108 -8.02 -6.49 4.62
N LEU A 109 -8.00 -7.67 5.24
CA LEU A 109 -7.91 -8.97 4.60
C LEU A 109 -8.98 -9.88 5.17
N ALA A 110 -9.75 -10.55 4.31
CA ALA A 110 -10.67 -11.59 4.71
C ALA A 110 -10.49 -12.84 3.86
N ILE A 111 -10.30 -13.98 4.49
CA ILE A 111 -10.16 -15.29 3.84
C ILE A 111 -11.46 -16.07 4.04
N SER A 112 -12.07 -16.51 2.93
CA SER A 112 -13.29 -17.29 2.98
C SER A 112 -13.13 -18.59 3.79
N LYS A 113 -14.19 -19.10 4.39
CA LYS A 113 -14.19 -20.37 5.14
C LYS A 113 -13.63 -21.55 4.34
N SER A 114 -13.80 -21.55 3.02
CA SER A 114 -13.20 -22.55 2.14
C SER A 114 -11.68 -22.40 1.95
N GLY A 115 -11.10 -21.28 2.36
CA GLY A 115 -9.70 -20.94 2.12
C GLY A 115 -9.36 -20.62 0.67
N LYS A 116 -10.34 -20.62 -0.26
CA LYS A 116 -10.09 -20.50 -1.70
C LYS A 116 -10.15 -19.07 -2.24
N THR A 117 -10.83 -18.18 -1.54
CA THR A 117 -10.97 -16.78 -1.96
C THR A 117 -10.58 -15.86 -0.83
N ALA A 118 -9.77 -14.85 -1.14
CA ALA A 118 -9.51 -13.74 -0.23
C ALA A 118 -10.13 -12.44 -0.75
N ARG A 119 -10.41 -11.52 0.16
CA ARG A 119 -10.79 -10.13 -0.13
C ARG A 119 -9.79 -9.21 0.53
N VAL A 120 -9.31 -8.23 -0.23
CA VAL A 120 -8.41 -7.18 0.26
C VAL A 120 -9.08 -5.85 0.03
N ALA A 121 -9.11 -5.00 1.04
CA ALA A 121 -9.52 -3.62 0.87
C ALA A 121 -8.43 -2.67 1.37
N ASP A 122 -8.38 -1.49 0.74
CA ASP A 122 -7.52 -0.38 1.12
C ASP A 122 -8.36 0.89 1.12
N TYR A 123 -8.35 1.61 2.23
CA TYR A 123 -9.17 2.79 2.43
C TYR A 123 -8.47 4.04 1.91
N LYS A 124 -9.21 4.85 1.18
CA LYS A 124 -8.72 6.10 0.60
C LYS A 124 -9.58 7.27 1.09
N THR A 125 -8.93 8.24 1.70
CA THR A 125 -9.57 9.49 2.17
C THR A 125 -9.35 10.66 1.22
N GLY A 126 -8.80 10.39 0.03
CA GLY A 126 -8.63 11.39 -1.03
C GLY A 126 -9.96 11.90 -1.59
N LYS A 127 -9.97 13.16 -2.02
CA LYS A 127 -11.16 13.86 -2.58
C LYS A 127 -11.42 13.53 -4.06
N SER A 128 -10.76 12.52 -4.63
CA SER A 128 -10.96 12.08 -6.01
C SER A 128 -10.43 10.66 -6.20
N SER A 129 -11.18 9.85 -6.92
CA SER A 129 -10.79 8.51 -7.39
C SER A 129 -10.18 8.51 -8.80
N ARG A 130 -10.13 9.68 -9.47
CA ARG A 130 -9.72 9.83 -10.88
C ARG A 130 -8.36 9.20 -11.20
N TYR A 131 -7.44 9.22 -10.23
CA TYR A 131 -6.08 8.71 -10.38
C TYR A 131 -5.86 7.47 -9.53
N ALA A 132 -6.91 6.68 -9.30
CA ALA A 132 -6.82 5.41 -8.59
C ALA A 132 -5.81 4.49 -9.28
N ASP A 133 -4.89 3.92 -8.49
CA ASP A 133 -3.88 2.99 -8.98
C ASP A 133 -4.10 1.62 -8.32
N THR A 134 -4.63 0.68 -9.10
CA THR A 134 -4.89 -0.69 -8.63
C THR A 134 -3.63 -1.53 -8.47
N ALA A 135 -2.46 -1.04 -8.87
CA ALA A 135 -1.20 -1.75 -8.68
C ALA A 135 -0.89 -2.04 -7.19
N GLN A 136 -1.43 -1.25 -6.27
CA GLN A 136 -1.37 -1.57 -4.85
C GLN A 136 -2.10 -2.89 -4.54
N LEU A 137 -3.30 -3.07 -5.07
CA LEU A 137 -4.09 -4.29 -4.89
C LEU A 137 -3.42 -5.50 -5.55
N GLU A 138 -2.75 -5.30 -6.69
CA GLU A 138 -1.99 -6.33 -7.38
C GLU A 138 -0.85 -6.87 -6.52
N LEU A 139 -0.04 -5.98 -5.91
CA LEU A 139 1.03 -6.39 -5.00
C LEU A 139 0.48 -7.09 -3.75
N MET A 140 -0.61 -6.58 -3.17
CA MET A 140 -1.26 -7.23 -2.04
C MET A 140 -1.79 -8.61 -2.41
N ALA A 141 -2.37 -8.79 -3.61
CA ALA A 141 -2.81 -10.09 -4.09
C ALA A 141 -1.65 -11.09 -4.19
N ALA A 142 -0.49 -10.67 -4.72
CA ALA A 142 0.69 -11.52 -4.76
C ALA A 142 1.15 -11.95 -3.35
N MET A 143 1.16 -11.02 -2.39
CA MET A 143 1.48 -11.33 -1.00
C MET A 143 0.50 -12.32 -0.38
N VAL A 144 -0.80 -12.12 -0.60
CA VAL A 144 -1.84 -13.04 -0.13
C VAL A 144 -1.65 -14.43 -0.74
N PHE A 145 -1.38 -14.56 -2.03
CA PHE A 145 -1.13 -15.84 -2.67
C PHE A 145 0.08 -16.58 -2.08
N ILE A 146 1.12 -15.85 -1.73
CA ILE A 146 2.35 -16.42 -1.16
C ILE A 146 2.12 -16.85 0.30
N HIS A 147 1.49 -16.01 1.12
CA HIS A 147 1.24 -16.30 2.52
C HIS A 147 0.11 -17.33 2.75
N HIS A 148 -0.84 -17.40 1.80
CA HIS A 148 -2.00 -18.30 1.86
C HIS A 148 -2.06 -19.21 0.62
N PRO A 149 -1.30 -20.31 0.59
CA PRO A 149 -1.17 -21.17 -0.59
C PRO A 149 -2.49 -21.79 -1.08
N SER A 150 -3.49 -21.90 -0.22
CA SER A 150 -4.82 -22.42 -0.57
C SER A 150 -5.71 -21.42 -1.32
N VAL A 151 -5.39 -20.12 -1.27
CA VAL A 151 -6.16 -19.06 -1.94
C VAL A 151 -5.87 -19.09 -3.43
N ASP A 152 -6.91 -19.28 -4.24
CA ASP A 152 -6.82 -19.30 -5.71
C ASP A 152 -7.24 -17.96 -6.34
N ARG A 153 -7.99 -17.14 -5.58
CA ARG A 153 -8.57 -15.88 -6.07
C ARG A 153 -8.52 -14.78 -5.02
N VAL A 154 -8.07 -13.59 -5.40
CA VAL A 154 -8.11 -12.39 -4.56
C VAL A 154 -8.99 -11.33 -5.21
N LYS A 155 -10.00 -10.86 -4.48
CA LYS A 155 -10.85 -9.72 -4.85
C LYS A 155 -10.38 -8.48 -4.09
N GLY A 156 -9.82 -7.51 -4.81
CA GLY A 156 -9.32 -6.27 -4.26
C GLY A 156 -10.30 -5.11 -4.43
N ALA A 157 -10.30 -4.17 -3.49
CA ALA A 157 -11.05 -2.94 -3.59
C ALA A 157 -10.27 -1.74 -3.00
N LEU A 158 -10.24 -0.63 -3.72
CA LEU A 158 -9.89 0.69 -3.18
C LEU A 158 -11.21 1.38 -2.80
N LEU A 159 -11.38 1.69 -1.53
CA LEU A 159 -12.59 2.29 -0.98
C LEU A 159 -12.36 3.79 -0.75
N PHE A 160 -12.77 4.64 -1.69
CA PHE A 160 -12.67 6.10 -1.58
C PHE A 160 -13.84 6.64 -0.74
N VAL A 161 -13.71 6.51 0.58
CA VAL A 161 -14.82 6.73 1.52
C VAL A 161 -15.37 8.17 1.53
N VAL A 162 -14.53 9.17 1.22
CA VAL A 162 -14.94 10.58 1.19
C VAL A 162 -15.80 10.90 -0.01
N VAL A 163 -15.54 10.30 -1.17
CA VAL A 163 -16.27 10.55 -2.42
C VAL A 163 -17.27 9.45 -2.77
N GLY A 164 -17.27 8.35 -2.03
CA GLY A 164 -18.24 7.28 -2.22
C GLY A 164 -17.90 6.29 -3.33
N ASP A 165 -16.68 6.35 -3.91
CA ASP A 165 -16.29 5.50 -5.03
C ASP A 165 -15.64 4.20 -4.56
N ILE A 166 -15.88 3.12 -5.32
CA ILE A 166 -15.25 1.82 -5.11
C ILE A 166 -14.60 1.36 -6.41
N ILE A 167 -13.29 1.25 -6.42
CA ILE A 167 -12.53 0.70 -7.55
C ILE A 167 -12.17 -0.75 -7.23
N LYS A 168 -12.60 -1.68 -8.07
CA LYS A 168 -12.41 -3.12 -7.86
C LYS A 168 -11.40 -3.69 -8.84
N ALA A 169 -10.65 -4.68 -8.39
CA ALA A 169 -9.79 -5.52 -9.21
C ALA A 169 -9.86 -6.96 -8.72
N GLU A 170 -9.63 -7.92 -9.60
CA GLU A 170 -9.63 -9.33 -9.26
C GLU A 170 -8.38 -9.99 -9.85
N TYR A 171 -7.76 -10.86 -9.07
CA TYR A 171 -6.53 -11.56 -9.42
C TYR A 171 -6.71 -13.05 -9.15
N THR A 172 -6.10 -13.87 -10.00
CA THR A 172 -6.05 -15.33 -9.82
C THR A 172 -4.63 -15.78 -9.57
N ARG A 173 -4.48 -16.96 -8.97
CA ARG A 173 -3.16 -17.50 -8.64
C ARG A 173 -2.30 -17.74 -9.89
N GLU A 174 -2.91 -18.04 -11.03
CA GLU A 174 -2.22 -18.23 -12.30
C GLU A 174 -1.48 -16.97 -12.77
N GLN A 175 -1.93 -15.79 -12.35
CA GLN A 175 -1.30 -14.50 -12.66
C GLN A 175 -0.07 -14.21 -11.77
N LEU A 176 0.12 -14.96 -10.67
CA LEU A 176 1.17 -14.69 -9.70
C LEU A 176 2.57 -14.58 -10.32
N PRO A 177 3.02 -15.47 -11.22
CA PRO A 177 4.37 -15.35 -11.82
C PRO A 177 4.56 -14.05 -12.61
N GLU A 178 3.54 -13.61 -13.35
CA GLU A 178 3.57 -12.36 -14.11
C GLU A 178 3.62 -11.14 -13.17
N ILE A 179 2.79 -11.14 -12.12
CA ILE A 179 2.76 -10.09 -11.12
C ILE A 179 4.13 -9.96 -10.45
N LEU A 180 4.71 -11.09 -10.01
CA LEU A 180 6.03 -11.08 -9.36
C LEU A 180 7.14 -10.59 -10.30
N SER A 181 7.14 -11.02 -11.56
CA SER A 181 8.10 -10.55 -12.56
C SER A 181 8.01 -9.02 -12.77
N LYS A 182 6.80 -8.50 -12.88
CA LYS A 182 6.55 -7.06 -13.01
C LYS A 182 7.08 -6.28 -11.80
N TRP A 183 6.79 -6.74 -10.58
CA TRP A 183 7.23 -6.08 -9.35
C TRP A 183 8.74 -6.21 -9.15
N ALA A 184 9.34 -7.36 -9.50
CA ALA A 184 10.78 -7.53 -9.50
C ALA A 184 11.48 -6.53 -10.44
N GLY A 185 10.96 -6.32 -11.64
CA GLY A 185 11.49 -5.31 -12.56
C GLY A 185 11.42 -3.88 -12.01
N ARG A 186 10.34 -3.55 -11.28
CA ARG A 186 10.21 -2.24 -10.62
C ARG A 186 11.20 -2.08 -9.46
N ALA A 187 11.43 -3.12 -8.67
CA ALA A 187 12.42 -3.13 -7.59
C ALA A 187 13.84 -3.01 -8.15
N ALA A 188 14.17 -3.75 -9.21
CA ALA A 188 15.46 -3.72 -9.87
C ALA A 188 15.87 -2.31 -10.35
N ALA A 189 14.89 -1.46 -10.72
CA ALA A 189 15.18 -0.07 -11.07
C ALA A 189 15.70 0.75 -9.88
N ILE A 190 15.21 0.48 -8.68
CA ILE A 190 15.70 1.12 -7.44
C ILE A 190 17.08 0.57 -7.08
N GLU A 191 17.24 -0.75 -7.14
CA GLU A 191 18.50 -1.44 -6.84
C GLU A 191 19.60 -0.98 -7.80
N GLY A 192 19.32 -0.87 -9.11
CA GLY A 192 20.24 -0.33 -10.10
C GLY A 192 20.63 1.13 -9.81
N ALA A 193 19.67 1.96 -9.40
CA ALA A 193 19.96 3.34 -9.01
C ALA A 193 20.86 3.41 -7.76
N LEU A 194 20.68 2.48 -6.82
CA LEU A 194 21.49 2.35 -5.62
C LEU A 194 22.93 1.93 -5.97
N ASP A 195 23.08 0.95 -6.86
CA ASP A 195 24.38 0.41 -7.27
C ASP A 195 25.24 1.45 -8.00
N VAL A 196 24.62 2.25 -8.90
CA VAL A 196 25.35 3.27 -9.67
C VAL A 196 25.40 4.63 -8.96
N GLY A 197 24.65 4.81 -7.87
CA GLY A 197 24.61 6.07 -7.11
C GLY A 197 23.93 7.23 -7.85
N VAL A 198 23.12 6.97 -8.89
CA VAL A 198 22.47 8.00 -9.73
C VAL A 198 21.00 8.13 -9.40
N TRP A 199 20.61 9.34 -8.96
CA TRP A 199 19.25 9.64 -8.47
C TRP A 199 18.71 10.91 -9.15
N ASN A 200 18.41 10.79 -10.44
CA ASN A 200 17.98 11.93 -11.24
C ASN A 200 16.64 12.50 -10.75
N PRO A 201 16.52 13.82 -10.58
CA PRO A 201 15.25 14.43 -10.23
C PRO A 201 14.25 14.30 -11.37
N ARG A 202 12.97 14.20 -11.02
CA ARG A 202 11.88 14.26 -11.98
C ARG A 202 10.99 15.45 -11.62
N SER A 203 11.08 16.51 -12.42
CA SER A 203 10.29 17.72 -12.22
C SER A 203 8.82 17.48 -12.48
N SER A 204 7.97 18.03 -11.61
CA SER A 204 6.51 17.95 -11.72
C SER A 204 5.85 19.07 -10.93
N ALA A 205 4.53 19.23 -11.09
CA ALA A 205 3.75 20.18 -10.30
C ALA A 205 3.80 19.91 -8.78
N LEU A 206 4.25 18.71 -8.36
CA LEU A 206 4.41 18.35 -6.95
C LEU A 206 5.70 18.87 -6.33
N CYS A 207 6.63 19.43 -7.12
CA CYS A 207 7.90 19.96 -6.61
C CYS A 207 7.69 21.10 -5.60
N LYS A 208 6.61 21.86 -5.72
CA LYS A 208 6.22 22.89 -4.74
C LYS A 208 5.88 22.35 -3.34
N PHE A 209 5.54 21.06 -3.23
CA PHE A 209 5.24 20.40 -1.96
C PHE A 209 6.36 19.44 -1.52
N CYS A 210 7.44 19.38 -2.30
CA CYS A 210 8.53 18.44 -2.03
C CYS A 210 9.34 18.92 -0.80
N PRO A 211 9.67 18.04 0.16
CA PRO A 211 10.47 18.44 1.31
C PRO A 211 11.95 18.68 0.98
N VAL A 212 12.44 18.27 -0.20
CA VAL A 212 13.85 18.33 -0.59
C VAL A 212 14.21 19.74 -1.06
N SER A 213 14.49 20.63 -0.12
CA SER A 213 14.79 22.03 -0.38
C SER A 213 16.12 22.27 -1.12
N SER A 214 17.03 21.28 -1.13
CA SER A 214 18.30 21.34 -1.85
C SER A 214 18.20 20.96 -3.34
N CYS A 215 17.00 20.67 -3.84
CA CYS A 215 16.77 20.28 -5.22
C CYS A 215 16.59 21.52 -6.11
N GLU A 216 17.21 21.52 -7.30
CA GLU A 216 17.10 22.61 -8.30
C GLU A 216 15.66 22.85 -8.79
N HIS A 217 14.78 21.86 -8.64
CA HIS A 217 13.35 21.97 -8.99
C HIS A 217 12.47 22.31 -7.79
N HIS A 218 13.08 22.60 -6.62
CA HIS A 218 12.31 22.98 -5.44
C HIS A 218 11.85 24.43 -5.61
N HIS A 219 10.56 24.62 -5.76
CA HIS A 219 9.95 25.94 -5.75
C HIS A 219 9.34 26.13 -4.34
N GLY A 220 10.19 26.54 -3.38
CA GLY A 220 9.75 26.80 -2.01
C GLY A 220 8.67 27.89 -1.97
N ASN A 221 7.68 27.70 -1.12
CA ASN A 221 6.81 28.79 -0.64
C ASN A 221 7.57 29.61 0.38
#